data_56456438ed0fc439a89b567db28b4c2d
#
_entry.id   56456438ed0fc439a89b567db28b4c2d
#
_cell.length_a   1.000
_cell.length_b   1.000
_cell.length_c   1.000
_cell.angle_alpha   90.00
_cell.angle_beta   90.00
_cell.angle_gamma   90.00
#
_symmetry.space_group_name_H-M   'P 1'
#
loop_
_entity.id
_entity.type
_entity.pdbx_description
1 polymer ?
#
loop_
_entity_poly.entity_id
_entity_poly.type
_entity_poly.pdbx_seq_one_letter_code
_entity_poly.pdbx_strand_id
1 'polypeptide(L)'
;MEDANIAGRIKENFEADQQFHNYLVNLSRNKKLIRFHESLLLQCRRVRMISYLERKYQDKAYRDHQMILEGLKSGDSRLAQQALAEHIETARLDYLRVMKEKNIT
;
A
#
# COMPACT_ATOMS: atom_id res chain seq x y z
N MET A 1 20.64 -1.07 -18.67
CA MET A 1 20.02 0.25 -18.55
C MET A 1 18.53 0.20 -18.30
N GLU A 2 17.76 -0.58 -19.06
CA GLU A 2 16.34 -0.74 -18.82
C GLU A 2 16.04 -1.32 -17.44
N ASP A 3 16.82 -2.30 -17.02
CA ASP A 3 16.64 -2.95 -15.72
C ASP A 3 16.84 -1.98 -14.56
N ALA A 4 17.84 -1.09 -14.69
CA ALA A 4 18.10 -0.08 -13.67
C ALA A 4 16.97 0.94 -13.61
N ASN A 5 16.42 1.33 -14.75
CA ASN A 5 15.28 2.27 -14.80
C ASN A 5 14.01 1.65 -14.22
N ILE A 6 13.79 0.36 -14.49
CA ILE A 6 12.64 -0.36 -13.94
C ILE A 6 12.79 -0.48 -12.43
N ALA A 7 13.98 -0.86 -11.95
CA ALA A 7 14.24 -0.97 -10.52
C ALA A 7 14.07 0.37 -9.80
N GLY A 8 14.54 1.47 -10.42
CA GLY A 8 14.35 2.80 -9.88
C GLY A 8 12.90 3.20 -9.77
N ARG A 9 12.10 2.91 -10.79
CA ARG A 9 10.66 3.19 -10.78
C ARG A 9 9.92 2.38 -9.75
N ILE A 10 10.29 1.12 -9.57
CA ILE A 10 9.69 0.26 -8.55
C ILE A 10 9.97 0.83 -7.16
N LYS A 11 11.21 1.24 -6.91
CA LYS A 11 11.60 1.84 -5.63
C LYS A 11 10.83 3.14 -5.39
N GLU A 12 10.75 4.02 -6.38
CA GLU A 12 10.01 5.27 -6.27
C GLU A 12 8.53 5.03 -6.00
N ASN A 13 7.94 4.08 -6.70
CA ASN A 13 6.53 3.74 -6.50
C ASN A 13 6.28 3.17 -5.11
N PHE A 14 7.19 2.32 -4.63
CA PHE A 14 7.10 1.77 -3.29
C PHE A 14 7.16 2.87 -2.23
N GLU A 15 8.09 3.80 -2.38
CA GLU A 15 8.24 4.92 -1.45
C GLU A 15 7.03 5.86 -1.49
N ALA A 16 6.51 6.13 -2.68
CA ALA A 16 5.32 6.97 -2.85
C ALA A 16 4.10 6.32 -2.19
N ASP A 17 3.95 5.00 -2.36
CA ASP A 17 2.88 4.23 -1.71
C ASP A 17 2.97 4.35 -0.19
N GLN A 18 4.17 4.19 0.36
CA GLN A 18 4.39 4.31 1.79
C GLN A 18 4.07 5.72 2.30
N GLN A 19 4.49 6.74 1.57
CA GLN A 19 4.19 8.13 1.93
C GLN A 19 2.70 8.41 1.90
N PHE A 20 2.00 7.87 0.91
CA PHE A 20 0.55 8.02 0.81
C PHE A 20 -0.15 7.43 2.04
N HIS A 21 0.20 6.24 2.43
CA HIS A 21 -0.41 5.59 3.59
C HIS A 21 -0.04 6.29 4.89
N ASN A 22 1.20 6.73 5.03
CA ASN A 22 1.63 7.52 6.19
C ASN A 22 0.82 8.81 6.32
N TYR A 23 0.60 9.48 5.20
CA TYR A 23 -0.19 10.70 5.19
C TYR A 23 -1.61 10.45 5.66
N LEU A 24 -2.25 9.39 5.16
CA LEU A 24 -3.62 9.04 5.58
C LEU A 24 -3.70 8.74 7.08
N VAL A 25 -2.74 7.98 7.60
CA VAL A 25 -2.72 7.63 9.01
C VAL A 25 -2.46 8.87 9.88
N ASN A 26 -1.59 9.76 9.42
CA ASN A 26 -1.29 11.00 10.14
C ASN A 26 -2.49 11.95 10.21
N LEU A 27 -3.40 11.89 9.22
CA LEU A 27 -4.63 12.66 9.27
C LEU A 27 -5.51 12.30 10.47
N SER A 28 -5.37 11.11 11.01
CA SER A 28 -6.13 10.67 12.18
C SER A 28 -5.76 11.44 13.44
N ARG A 29 -4.56 12.02 13.50
CA ARG A 29 -3.97 12.68 14.67
C ARG A 29 -3.93 11.78 15.90
N ASN A 30 -4.00 10.47 15.69
CA ASN A 30 -3.98 9.47 16.77
C ASN A 30 -2.57 8.91 16.90
N LYS A 31 -1.85 9.33 17.93
CA LYS A 31 -0.44 8.93 18.12
C LYS A 31 -0.27 7.42 18.28
N LYS A 32 -1.19 6.76 18.95
CA LYS A 32 -1.13 5.29 19.12
C LYS A 32 -1.31 4.58 17.79
N LEU A 33 -2.25 5.05 16.97
CA LEU A 33 -2.48 4.49 15.63
C LEU A 33 -1.27 4.69 14.74
N ILE A 34 -0.67 5.88 14.77
CA ILE A 34 0.52 6.21 13.99
C ILE A 34 1.67 5.28 14.36
N ARG A 35 1.93 5.09 15.65
CA ARG A 35 3.00 4.19 16.11
C ARG A 35 2.74 2.74 15.73
N PHE A 36 1.50 2.30 15.87
CA PHE A 36 1.11 0.93 15.50
C PHE A 36 1.33 0.70 14.02
N HIS A 37 0.94 1.66 13.19
CA HIS A 37 1.12 1.61 11.73
C HIS A 37 2.61 1.54 11.36
N GLU A 38 3.44 2.37 11.98
CA GLU A 38 4.89 2.34 11.76
C GLU A 38 5.49 0.97 12.08
N SER A 39 5.07 0.38 13.19
CA SER A 39 5.52 -0.95 13.60
C SER A 39 5.11 -2.01 12.57
N LEU A 40 3.86 -1.96 12.10
CA LEU A 40 3.39 -2.89 11.07
C LEU A 40 4.16 -2.74 9.76
N LEU A 41 4.47 -1.52 9.36
CA LEU A 41 5.23 -1.26 8.14
C LEU A 41 6.61 -1.93 8.22
N LEU A 42 7.27 -1.83 9.37
CA LEU A 42 8.57 -2.48 9.55
C LEU A 42 8.46 -4.00 9.48
N GLN A 43 7.46 -4.58 10.15
CA GLN A 43 7.26 -6.02 10.18
C GLN A 43 6.89 -6.59 8.82
N CYS A 44 6.13 -5.85 8.03
CA CYS A 44 5.64 -6.30 6.73
C CYS A 44 6.50 -5.85 5.55
N ARG A 45 7.61 -5.14 5.82
CA ARG A 45 8.42 -4.53 4.76
C ARG A 45 8.83 -5.53 3.68
N ARG A 46 9.32 -6.69 4.10
CA ARG A 46 9.82 -7.71 3.15
C ARG A 46 8.73 -8.20 2.21
N VAL A 47 7.59 -8.59 2.76
CA VAL A 47 6.48 -9.10 1.94
C VAL A 47 5.90 -8.00 1.06
N ARG A 48 5.85 -6.77 1.54
CA ARG A 48 5.40 -5.62 0.76
C ARG A 48 6.32 -5.37 -0.43
N MET A 49 7.65 -5.41 -0.22
CA MET A 49 8.62 -5.22 -1.29
C MET A 49 8.49 -6.31 -2.35
N ILE A 50 8.35 -7.56 -1.93
CA ILE A 50 8.19 -8.69 -2.87
C ILE A 50 6.90 -8.52 -3.68
N SER A 51 5.80 -8.16 -3.04
CA SER A 51 4.53 -7.90 -3.72
C SER A 51 4.64 -6.76 -4.73
N TYR A 52 5.41 -5.74 -4.38
CA TYR A 52 5.58 -4.56 -5.21
C TYR A 52 6.41 -4.83 -6.47
N LEU A 53 7.18 -5.92 -6.51
CA LEU A 53 7.88 -6.34 -7.71
C LEU A 53 6.93 -6.85 -8.79
N GLU A 54 5.72 -7.24 -8.41
CA GLU A 54 4.73 -7.69 -9.37
C GLU A 54 4.01 -6.48 -9.97
N ARG A 55 4.12 -6.32 -11.30
CA ARG A 55 3.48 -5.22 -12.00
C ARG A 55 1.97 -5.19 -11.78
N LYS A 56 1.35 -6.37 -11.77
CA LYS A 56 -0.09 -6.50 -11.54
C LYS A 56 -0.49 -5.87 -10.19
N TYR A 57 0.31 -6.09 -9.16
CA TYR A 57 0.08 -5.50 -7.85
C TYR A 57 0.19 -3.97 -7.90
N GLN A 58 1.23 -3.46 -8.56
CA GLN A 58 1.43 -2.00 -8.68
C GLN A 58 0.26 -1.33 -9.38
N ASP A 59 -0.20 -1.90 -10.49
CA ASP A 59 -1.31 -1.35 -11.26
C ASP A 59 -2.59 -1.31 -10.42
N LYS A 60 -2.85 -2.39 -9.69
CA LYS A 60 -4.02 -2.45 -8.83
C LYS A 60 -3.93 -1.47 -7.68
N ALA A 61 -2.77 -1.37 -7.04
CA ALA A 61 -2.55 -0.42 -5.94
C ALA A 61 -2.77 1.01 -6.42
N TYR A 62 -2.29 1.35 -7.60
CA TYR A 62 -2.49 2.67 -8.17
C TYR A 62 -3.99 2.97 -8.35
N ARG A 63 -4.74 2.03 -8.93
CA ARG A 63 -6.18 2.22 -9.11
C ARG A 63 -6.91 2.34 -7.78
N ASP A 64 -6.54 1.53 -6.81
CA ASP A 64 -7.13 1.58 -5.46
C ASP A 64 -6.89 2.95 -4.83
N HIS A 65 -5.67 3.48 -4.93
CA HIS A 65 -5.33 4.79 -4.39
C HIS A 65 -6.12 5.91 -5.08
N GLN A 66 -6.32 5.80 -6.39
CA GLN A 66 -7.12 6.78 -7.14
C GLN A 66 -8.56 6.83 -6.64
N MET A 67 -9.13 5.67 -6.34
CA MET A 67 -10.50 5.60 -5.80
C MET A 67 -10.60 6.22 -4.41
N ILE A 68 -9.61 5.98 -3.57
CA ILE A 68 -9.56 6.59 -2.23
C ILE A 68 -9.48 8.11 -2.35
N LEU A 69 -8.58 8.60 -3.20
CA LEU A 69 -8.41 10.03 -3.42
C LEU A 69 -9.66 10.68 -3.98
N GLU A 70 -10.35 10.00 -4.90
CA GLU A 70 -11.59 10.51 -5.46
C GLU A 70 -12.66 10.68 -4.38
N GLY A 71 -12.78 9.68 -3.50
CA GLY A 71 -13.71 9.78 -2.36
C GLY A 71 -13.39 10.95 -1.45
N LEU A 72 -12.09 11.15 -1.17
CA LEU A 72 -11.66 12.26 -0.32
C LEU A 72 -11.91 13.62 -0.98
N LYS A 73 -11.60 13.75 -2.26
CA LYS A 73 -11.78 15.00 -3.01
C LYS A 73 -13.24 15.39 -3.15
N SER A 74 -14.10 14.41 -3.38
CA SER A 74 -15.54 14.65 -3.54
C SER A 74 -16.27 14.84 -2.23
N GLY A 75 -15.59 14.62 -1.09
CA GLY A 75 -16.22 14.68 0.22
C GLY A 75 -17.13 13.50 0.51
N ASP A 76 -17.01 12.44 -0.29
CA ASP A 76 -17.81 11.22 -0.10
C ASP A 76 -17.06 10.26 0.83
N SER A 77 -17.33 10.41 2.14
CA SER A 77 -16.65 9.60 3.15
C SER A 77 -16.96 8.10 3.02
N ARG A 78 -18.17 7.77 2.56
CA ARG A 78 -18.54 6.36 2.36
C ARG A 78 -17.72 5.74 1.23
N LEU A 79 -17.58 6.46 0.12
CA LEU A 79 -16.74 5.99 -1.00
C LEU A 79 -15.30 5.80 -0.56
N ALA A 80 -14.74 6.77 0.15
CA ALA A 80 -13.36 6.69 0.64
C ALA A 80 -13.16 5.50 1.58
N GLN A 81 -14.07 5.30 2.52
CA GLN A 81 -14.02 4.19 3.47
C GLN A 81 -14.13 2.83 2.77
N GLN A 82 -15.05 2.70 1.82
CA GLN A 82 -15.23 1.46 1.08
C GLN A 82 -14.00 1.16 0.24
N ALA A 83 -13.48 2.15 -0.47
CA ALA A 83 -12.29 1.98 -1.31
C ALA A 83 -11.07 1.56 -0.47
N LEU A 84 -10.91 2.18 0.70
CA LEU A 84 -9.81 1.85 1.61
C LEU A 84 -9.96 0.43 2.17
N ALA A 85 -11.16 0.05 2.58
CA ALA A 85 -11.42 -1.29 3.12
C ALA A 85 -11.13 -2.38 2.07
N GLU A 86 -11.56 -2.16 0.83
CA GLU A 86 -11.28 -3.08 -0.26
C GLU A 86 -9.79 -3.18 -0.56
N HIS A 87 -9.10 -2.04 -0.54
CA HIS A 87 -7.65 -1.99 -0.76
C HIS A 87 -6.90 -2.79 0.30
N ILE A 88 -7.25 -2.61 1.57
CA ILE A 88 -6.63 -3.32 2.68
C ILE A 88 -6.86 -4.82 2.56
N GLU A 89 -8.10 -5.23 2.24
CA GLU A 89 -8.42 -6.66 2.09
C GLU A 89 -7.67 -7.30 0.94
N THR A 90 -7.59 -6.61 -0.19
CA THR A 90 -6.82 -7.10 -1.34
C THR A 90 -5.34 -7.22 -1.01
N ALA A 91 -4.79 -6.23 -0.31
CA ALA A 91 -3.39 -6.26 0.11
C ALA A 91 -3.13 -7.43 1.06
N ARG A 92 -4.05 -7.69 1.99
CA ARG A 92 -3.95 -8.81 2.91
C ARG A 92 -3.87 -10.14 2.16
N LEU A 93 -4.76 -10.34 1.21
CA LEU A 93 -4.79 -11.56 0.41
C LEU A 93 -3.52 -11.73 -0.42
N ASP A 94 -3.04 -10.63 -1.02
CA ASP A 94 -1.79 -10.64 -1.79
C ASP A 94 -0.60 -10.99 -0.93
N TYR A 95 -0.51 -10.40 0.25
CA TYR A 95 0.60 -10.68 1.17
C TYR A 95 0.60 -12.13 1.61
N LEU A 96 -0.57 -12.70 1.92
CA LEU A 96 -0.69 -14.11 2.28
C LEU A 96 -0.25 -15.02 1.12
N ARG A 97 -0.65 -14.67 -0.10
CA ARG A 97 -0.26 -15.42 -1.30
C ARG A 97 1.26 -15.39 -1.49
N VAL A 98 1.86 -14.21 -1.39
CA VAL A 98 3.31 -14.04 -1.55
C VAL A 98 4.07 -14.81 -0.47
N MET A 99 3.61 -14.72 0.78
CA MET A 99 4.23 -15.45 1.89
C MET A 99 4.21 -16.95 1.65
N LYS A 100 3.09 -17.47 1.14
CA LYS A 100 2.95 -18.89 0.83
C LYS A 100 3.86 -19.30 -0.33
N GLU A 101 3.84 -18.54 -1.43
CA GLU A 101 4.64 -18.85 -2.62
C GLU A 101 6.14 -18.77 -2.36
N LYS A 102 6.57 -17.84 -1.53
CA LYS A 102 8.00 -17.61 -1.22
C LYS A 102 8.44 -18.31 0.06
N ASN A 103 7.54 -19.07 0.68
CA ASN A 103 7.81 -19.78 1.93
C ASN A 103 8.35 -18.86 3.03
N ILE A 104 7.75 -17.69 3.15
CA ILE A 104 8.06 -16.71 4.19
C ILE A 104 7.10 -16.93 5.35
N THR A 105 7.63 -17.14 6.55
CA THR A 105 6.81 -17.36 7.76
C THR A 105 7.05 -16.31 8.82
#